data_56b1bda10b22d04cf199006d76089213
#
_entry.id   56b1bda10b22d04cf199006d76089213
#
_cell.length_a   1.000
_cell.length_b   1.000
_cell.length_c   1.000
_cell.angle_alpha   90.00
_cell.angle_beta   90.00
_cell.angle_gamma   90.00
#
_symmetry.space_group_name_H-M   'P 1'
#
loop_
_entity.id
_entity.type
_entity.pdbx_description
1 polymer ?
#
loop_
_entity_poly.entity_id
_entity_poly.type
_entity_poly.pdbx_seq_one_letter_code
_entity_poly.pdbx_strand_id
1 'polypeptide(L)'
;MNAGIAQINTTVGDFAGNTDKILRAYRELVQAGADFVITPELAVCGYPPMDLVFRSGFIAAAERQVNMLAAATGAVPLIVGTVEPNPAPHGRPSHNSAVVLQSGRRLATAHKSLLPTYDVFDEGRYFEPASRVTVADIAGRR
;
A
#
# COMPACT_ATOMS: atom_id res chain seq x y z
N MET A 1 0.66 12.10 -19.51
CA MET A 1 0.54 11.63 -18.10
C MET A 1 1.81 10.88 -17.76
N ASN A 2 2.53 11.35 -16.73
CA ASN A 2 3.81 10.82 -16.28
C ASN A 2 3.62 10.06 -14.97
N ALA A 3 3.92 8.77 -14.95
CA ALA A 3 3.90 7.95 -13.74
C ALA A 3 5.25 8.05 -13.03
N GLY A 4 5.25 8.47 -11.77
CA GLY A 4 6.41 8.38 -10.91
C GLY A 4 6.50 7.01 -10.25
N ILE A 5 7.53 6.22 -10.55
CA ILE A 5 7.74 4.90 -9.94
C ILE A 5 8.76 5.04 -8.81
N ALA A 6 8.31 4.91 -7.58
CA ALA A 6 9.15 4.94 -6.40
C ALA A 6 9.85 3.59 -6.20
N GLN A 7 10.97 3.38 -6.90
CA GLN A 7 11.79 2.18 -6.76
C GLN A 7 12.60 2.23 -5.46
N ILE A 8 11.99 1.80 -4.35
CA ILE A 8 12.59 1.87 -3.01
C ILE A 8 12.82 0.48 -2.42
N ASN A 9 13.87 0.34 -1.63
CA ASN A 9 14.15 -0.88 -0.87
C ASN A 9 13.56 -0.75 0.54
N THR A 10 12.46 -1.42 0.79
CA THR A 10 11.77 -1.44 2.09
C THR A 10 12.29 -2.55 3.00
N THR A 11 12.16 -2.36 4.31
CA THR A 11 12.56 -3.34 5.32
C THR A 11 11.32 -3.85 6.03
N VAL A 12 11.18 -5.19 6.13
CA VAL A 12 10.02 -5.80 6.78
C VAL A 12 9.94 -5.38 8.25
N GLY A 13 8.79 -4.85 8.65
CA GLY A 13 8.53 -4.38 10.01
C GLY A 13 9.07 -3.00 10.36
N ASP A 14 9.89 -2.39 9.50
CA ASP A 14 10.39 -1.01 9.70
C ASP A 14 9.38 0.02 9.17
N PHE A 15 8.25 0.14 9.85
CA PHE A 15 7.16 1.03 9.44
C PHE A 15 7.60 2.49 9.28
N ALA A 16 8.35 3.02 10.23
CA ALA A 16 8.80 4.42 10.20
C ALA A 16 9.81 4.66 9.08
N GLY A 17 10.86 3.82 8.99
CA GLY A 17 11.87 3.96 7.94
C GLY A 17 11.32 3.76 6.53
N ASN A 18 10.35 2.84 6.34
CA ASN A 18 9.68 2.66 5.07
C ASN A 18 8.84 3.90 4.71
N THR A 19 8.09 4.47 5.67
CA THR A 19 7.32 5.71 5.48
C THR A 19 8.22 6.87 5.07
N ASP A 20 9.37 7.04 5.70
CA ASP A 20 10.34 8.07 5.34
C ASP A 20 10.89 7.90 3.92
N LYS A 21 11.19 6.66 3.51
CA LYS A 21 11.63 6.33 2.13
C LYS A 21 10.53 6.66 1.12
N ILE A 22 9.27 6.28 1.41
CA ILE A 22 8.11 6.59 0.56
C ILE A 22 7.94 8.09 0.41
N LEU A 23 7.94 8.86 1.50
CA LEU A 23 7.76 10.31 1.44
C LEU A 23 8.88 11.03 0.70
N ARG A 24 10.11 10.57 0.85
CA ARG A 24 11.26 11.13 0.11
C ARG A 24 11.09 10.90 -1.38
N ALA A 25 10.86 9.66 -1.80
CA ALA A 25 10.64 9.32 -3.20
C ALA A 25 9.42 10.05 -3.79
N TYR A 26 8.33 10.16 -3.04
CA TYR A 26 7.14 10.91 -3.45
C TYR A 26 7.48 12.36 -3.76
N ARG A 27 8.18 13.06 -2.86
CA ARG A 27 8.55 14.48 -3.05
C ARG A 27 9.46 14.67 -4.26
N GLU A 28 10.46 13.81 -4.43
CA GLU A 28 11.39 13.85 -5.56
C GLU A 28 10.66 13.66 -6.90
N LEU A 29 9.76 12.68 -6.97
CA LEU A 29 9.00 12.38 -8.19
C LEU A 29 7.97 13.47 -8.51
N VAL A 30 7.32 14.06 -7.51
CA VAL A 30 6.44 15.22 -7.69
C VAL A 30 7.21 16.41 -8.24
N GLN A 31 8.40 16.70 -7.69
CA GLN A 31 9.28 17.77 -8.20
C GLN A 31 9.75 17.49 -9.64
N ALA A 32 9.90 16.22 -10.01
CA ALA A 32 10.23 15.80 -11.37
C ALA A 32 9.05 15.84 -12.35
N GLY A 33 7.86 16.26 -11.90
CA GLY A 33 6.67 16.43 -12.76
C GLY A 33 5.83 15.16 -12.95
N ALA A 34 5.83 14.26 -11.97
CA ALA A 34 4.91 13.12 -11.98
C ALA A 34 3.46 13.57 -11.78
N ASP A 35 2.55 13.01 -12.57
CA ASP A 35 1.10 13.21 -12.43
C ASP A 35 0.50 12.34 -11.31
N PHE A 36 1.14 11.21 -11.00
CA PHE A 36 0.89 10.37 -9.84
C PHE A 36 2.15 9.57 -9.48
N VAL A 37 2.23 9.07 -8.25
CA VAL A 37 3.36 8.25 -7.77
C VAL A 37 2.85 6.89 -7.31
N ILE A 38 3.59 5.83 -7.63
CA ILE A 38 3.30 4.45 -7.20
C ILE A 38 4.50 3.85 -6.48
N THR A 39 4.24 3.13 -5.38
CA THR A 39 5.24 2.41 -4.60
C THR A 39 5.23 0.90 -4.90
N PRO A 40 6.24 0.14 -4.45
CA PRO A 40 6.20 -1.31 -4.46
C PRO A 40 5.03 -1.88 -3.65
N GLU A 41 4.73 -3.15 -3.91
CA GLU A 41 3.79 -3.96 -3.13
C GLU A 41 4.18 -3.97 -1.65
N LEU A 42 3.19 -3.83 -0.75
CA LEU A 42 3.36 -3.83 0.71
C LEU A 42 4.49 -2.88 1.21
N ALA A 43 4.72 -1.78 0.49
CA ALA A 43 5.83 -0.86 0.76
C ALA A 43 5.81 -0.31 2.19
N VAL A 44 4.65 -0.15 2.81
CA VAL A 44 4.52 0.36 4.18
C VAL A 44 5.10 -0.60 5.20
N CYS A 45 4.82 -1.89 5.09
CA CYS A 45 5.28 -2.89 6.04
C CYS A 45 6.51 -3.69 5.58
N GLY A 46 6.91 -3.54 4.31
CA GLY A 46 7.92 -4.36 3.65
C GLY A 46 7.39 -5.71 3.17
N TYR A 47 8.00 -6.25 2.11
CA TYR A 47 7.62 -7.53 1.50
C TYR A 47 8.75 -8.55 1.60
N PRO A 48 8.48 -9.83 1.90
CA PRO A 48 7.20 -10.39 2.38
C PRO A 48 7.07 -10.30 3.92
N PRO A 49 5.93 -9.87 4.46
CA PRO A 49 5.75 -9.76 5.90
C PRO A 49 5.56 -11.11 6.61
N MET A 50 5.20 -12.17 5.89
CA MET A 50 5.01 -13.53 6.38
C MET A 50 4.05 -13.57 7.60
N ASP A 51 4.36 -14.37 8.62
CA ASP A 51 3.55 -14.53 9.84
C ASP A 51 3.48 -13.23 10.71
N LEU A 52 4.24 -12.18 10.36
CA LEU A 52 4.13 -10.91 11.09
C LEU A 52 2.74 -10.28 10.98
N VAL A 53 2.00 -10.54 9.89
CA VAL A 53 0.62 -10.04 9.75
C VAL A 53 -0.32 -10.55 10.83
N PHE A 54 -0.01 -11.68 11.48
CA PHE A 54 -0.76 -12.24 12.60
C PHE A 54 -0.35 -11.66 13.96
N ARG A 55 0.71 -10.87 14.03
CA ARG A 55 1.14 -10.24 15.28
C ARG A 55 0.20 -9.12 15.68
N SER A 56 -0.17 -9.13 16.96
CA SER A 56 -0.97 -8.06 17.54
C SER A 56 -0.35 -6.69 17.26
N GLY A 57 -1.15 -5.77 16.74
CA GLY A 57 -0.73 -4.40 16.43
C GLY A 57 0.00 -4.19 15.09
N PHE A 58 0.37 -5.25 14.35
CA PHE A 58 1.10 -5.09 13.07
C PHE A 58 0.26 -4.35 12.02
N ILE A 59 -0.99 -4.79 11.81
CA ILE A 59 -1.92 -4.13 10.86
C ILE A 59 -2.25 -2.70 11.32
N ALA A 60 -2.50 -2.51 12.63
CA ALA A 60 -2.74 -1.17 13.17
C ALA A 60 -1.52 -0.24 13.03
N ALA A 61 -0.29 -0.78 13.08
CA ALA A 61 0.91 0.00 12.79
C ALA A 61 0.96 0.44 11.33
N ALA A 62 0.66 -0.46 10.39
CA ALA A 62 0.56 -0.12 8.97
C ALA A 62 -0.48 0.98 8.72
N GLU A 63 -1.66 0.85 9.31
CA GLU A 63 -2.74 1.83 9.17
C GLU A 63 -2.35 3.23 9.69
N ARG A 64 -1.64 3.31 10.83
CA ARG A 64 -1.10 4.59 11.32
C ARG A 64 -0.16 5.23 10.30
N GLN A 65 0.71 4.45 9.64
CA GLN A 65 1.61 4.98 8.62
C GLN A 65 0.86 5.44 7.37
N VAL A 66 -0.16 4.70 6.93
CA VAL A 66 -1.01 5.12 5.80
C VAL A 66 -1.68 6.46 6.10
N ASN A 67 -2.15 6.67 7.33
CA ASN A 67 -2.75 7.94 7.75
C ASN A 67 -1.71 9.08 7.77
N MET A 68 -0.48 8.82 8.20
CA MET A 68 0.62 9.80 8.12
C MET A 68 0.98 10.12 6.65
N LEU A 69 1.05 9.12 5.79
CA LEU A 69 1.28 9.30 4.34
C LEU A 69 0.15 10.13 3.72
N ALA A 70 -1.11 9.83 4.06
CA ALA A 70 -2.26 10.60 3.56
C ALA A 70 -2.14 12.08 3.95
N ALA A 71 -1.85 12.38 5.22
CA ALA A 71 -1.69 13.75 5.71
C ALA A 71 -0.54 14.52 5.01
N ALA A 72 0.50 13.80 4.58
CA ALA A 72 1.66 14.38 3.88
C ALA A 72 1.52 14.44 2.35
N THR A 73 0.46 13.80 1.78
CA THR A 73 0.23 13.75 0.33
C THR A 73 -0.51 15.01 -0.14
N GLY A 74 0.08 15.69 -1.13
CA GLY A 74 -0.49 16.89 -1.77
C GLY A 74 -1.47 16.56 -2.91
N ALA A 75 -1.54 17.47 -3.90
CA ALA A 75 -2.45 17.35 -5.05
C ALA A 75 -2.09 16.19 -5.99
N VAL A 76 -0.82 15.76 -6.04
CA VAL A 76 -0.38 14.60 -6.84
C VAL A 76 -0.73 13.32 -6.08
N PRO A 77 -1.51 12.38 -6.67
CA PRO A 77 -1.87 11.15 -6.00
C PRO A 77 -0.66 10.25 -5.69
N LEU A 78 -0.70 9.61 -4.52
CA LEU A 78 0.22 8.54 -4.12
C LEU A 78 -0.54 7.22 -4.03
N ILE A 79 -0.11 6.22 -4.80
CA ILE A 79 -0.61 4.86 -4.71
C ILE A 79 0.38 4.05 -3.88
N VAL A 80 -0.04 3.59 -2.70
CA VAL A 80 0.84 2.94 -1.75
C VAL A 80 0.40 1.50 -1.45
N GLY A 81 1.35 0.56 -1.50
CA GLY A 81 1.15 -0.84 -1.11
C GLY A 81 1.20 -1.00 0.41
N THR A 82 0.17 -1.61 0.98
CA THR A 82 0.03 -1.82 2.44
C THR A 82 -0.76 -3.09 2.78
N VAL A 83 -0.77 -3.46 4.04
CA VAL A 83 -1.69 -4.45 4.60
C VAL A 83 -2.87 -3.74 5.24
N GLU A 84 -4.10 -4.24 5.02
CA GLU A 84 -5.32 -3.74 5.65
C GLU A 84 -6.09 -4.86 6.37
N PRO A 85 -6.87 -4.55 7.41
CA PRO A 85 -7.68 -5.55 8.09
C PRO A 85 -8.79 -6.04 7.15
N ASN A 86 -9.14 -7.32 7.26
CA ASN A 86 -10.38 -7.85 6.71
C ASN A 86 -11.50 -7.66 7.75
N PRO A 87 -12.51 -6.82 7.48
CA PRO A 87 -13.61 -6.61 8.42
C PRO A 87 -14.64 -7.75 8.45
N ALA A 88 -14.55 -8.71 7.51
CA ALA A 88 -15.46 -9.83 7.47
C ALA A 88 -15.24 -10.78 8.67
N PRO A 89 -16.32 -11.41 9.21
CA PRO A 89 -16.21 -12.33 10.34
C PRO A 89 -15.57 -13.68 9.98
N HIS A 90 -15.23 -13.88 8.71
CA HIS A 90 -14.65 -15.11 8.16
C HIS A 90 -13.56 -14.76 7.13
N GLY A 91 -12.80 -15.77 6.72
CA GLY A 91 -11.67 -15.63 5.81
C GLY A 91 -10.37 -15.29 6.53
N ARG A 92 -9.37 -14.82 5.80
CA ARG A 92 -8.08 -14.37 6.35
C ARG A 92 -8.23 -13.02 7.05
N PRO A 93 -7.42 -12.73 8.08
CA PRO A 93 -7.59 -11.52 8.89
C PRO A 93 -7.19 -10.22 8.17
N SER A 94 -6.55 -10.32 7.01
CA SER A 94 -6.01 -9.15 6.31
C SER A 94 -6.06 -9.27 4.79
N HIS A 95 -5.98 -8.13 4.12
CA HIS A 95 -5.82 -7.98 2.68
C HIS A 95 -4.45 -7.40 2.33
N ASN A 96 -3.88 -7.85 1.21
CA ASN A 96 -2.81 -7.15 0.51
C ASN A 96 -3.46 -6.06 -0.35
N SER A 97 -3.13 -4.80 -0.10
CA SER A 97 -3.91 -3.66 -0.61
C SER A 97 -3.04 -2.61 -1.28
N ALA A 98 -3.60 -1.96 -2.29
CA ALA A 98 -3.13 -0.69 -2.83
C ALA A 98 -4.11 0.41 -2.43
N VAL A 99 -3.60 1.46 -1.79
CA VAL A 99 -4.39 2.60 -1.33
C VAL A 99 -4.01 3.84 -2.12
N VAL A 100 -5.00 4.57 -2.61
CA VAL A 100 -4.81 5.86 -3.29
C VAL A 100 -4.98 6.98 -2.29
N LEU A 101 -3.93 7.77 -2.10
CA LEU A 101 -3.88 8.92 -1.19
C LEU A 101 -3.75 10.20 -2.00
N GLN A 102 -4.51 11.25 -1.65
CA GLN A 102 -4.42 12.56 -2.29
C GLN A 102 -4.99 13.64 -1.37
N SER A 103 -4.34 14.78 -1.29
CA SER A 103 -4.80 15.98 -0.57
C SER A 103 -5.27 15.69 0.86
N GLY A 104 -4.50 14.93 1.59
CA GLY A 104 -4.78 14.56 2.99
C GLY A 104 -5.82 13.44 3.15
N ARG A 105 -6.25 12.78 2.08
CA ARG A 105 -7.38 11.83 2.11
C ARG A 105 -7.01 10.50 1.45
N ARG A 106 -7.66 9.45 1.89
CA ARG A 106 -7.76 8.17 1.18
C ARG A 106 -8.90 8.26 0.19
N LEU A 107 -8.61 8.12 -1.12
CA LEU A 107 -9.60 8.20 -2.19
C LEU A 107 -10.17 6.84 -2.56
N ALA A 108 -9.33 5.81 -2.59
CA ALA A 108 -9.72 4.47 -2.97
C ALA A 108 -8.81 3.43 -2.32
N THR A 109 -9.33 2.22 -2.21
CA THR A 109 -8.56 1.02 -1.83
C THR A 109 -8.91 -0.11 -2.78
N ALA A 110 -7.90 -0.80 -3.28
CA ALA A 110 -8.01 -2.03 -4.03
C ALA A 110 -7.30 -3.15 -3.30
N HIS A 111 -7.96 -4.29 -3.13
CA HIS A 111 -7.36 -5.49 -2.57
C HIS A 111 -6.89 -6.41 -3.69
N LYS A 112 -5.80 -7.12 -3.47
CA LYS A 112 -5.24 -8.09 -4.41
C LYS A 112 -6.17 -9.28 -4.56
N SER A 113 -6.52 -9.63 -5.81
CA SER A 113 -7.43 -10.74 -6.13
C SER A 113 -6.70 -12.05 -6.36
N LEU A 114 -5.55 -12.00 -7.07
CA LEU A 114 -4.76 -13.16 -7.43
C LEU A 114 -3.58 -13.28 -6.47
N LEU A 115 -3.70 -14.18 -5.50
CA LEU A 115 -2.68 -14.41 -4.47
C LEU A 115 -1.78 -15.56 -4.94
N PRO A 116 -0.47 -15.33 -5.16
CA PRO A 116 0.45 -16.40 -5.56
C PRO A 116 0.65 -17.38 -4.41
N THR A 117 0.62 -18.68 -4.76
CA THR A 117 0.80 -19.80 -3.83
C THR A 117 1.84 -20.79 -4.34
N TYR A 118 2.75 -20.33 -5.18
CA TYR A 118 3.78 -21.13 -5.83
C TYR A 118 5.19 -20.60 -5.47
N ASP A 119 6.20 -21.47 -5.58
CA ASP A 119 7.60 -21.19 -5.25
C ASP A 119 7.74 -20.70 -3.79
N VAL A 120 8.31 -19.53 -3.58
CA VAL A 120 8.50 -18.91 -2.26
C VAL A 120 7.26 -18.17 -1.76
N PHE A 121 6.22 -18.07 -2.59
CA PHE A 121 5.01 -17.33 -2.28
C PHE A 121 3.97 -18.22 -1.62
N ASP A 122 3.38 -17.76 -0.53
CA ASP A 122 2.27 -18.41 0.16
C ASP A 122 1.25 -17.35 0.63
N GLU A 123 0.88 -16.44 -0.27
CA GLU A 123 0.03 -15.30 0.09
C GLU A 123 -1.37 -15.72 0.51
N GLY A 124 -1.90 -16.83 -0.01
CA GLY A 124 -3.18 -17.40 0.40
C GLY A 124 -3.23 -17.83 1.88
N ARG A 125 -2.08 -18.01 2.54
CA ARG A 125 -1.99 -18.24 3.99
C ARG A 125 -2.31 -16.97 4.79
N TYR A 126 -1.93 -15.80 4.29
CA TYR A 126 -1.90 -14.54 5.03
C TYR A 126 -3.03 -13.60 4.69
N PHE A 127 -3.44 -13.58 3.42
CA PHE A 127 -4.34 -12.58 2.88
C PHE A 127 -5.64 -13.18 2.36
N GLU A 128 -6.72 -12.43 2.53
CA GLU A 128 -8.00 -12.69 1.90
C GLU A 128 -8.00 -12.06 0.51
N PRO A 129 -8.32 -12.81 -0.57
CA PRO A 129 -8.41 -12.26 -1.90
C PRO A 129 -9.58 -11.29 -2.04
N ALA A 130 -9.43 -10.31 -2.93
CA ALA A 130 -10.55 -9.45 -3.28
C ALA A 130 -11.66 -10.22 -3.98
N SER A 131 -12.91 -9.95 -3.61
CA SER A 131 -14.10 -10.52 -4.28
C SER A 131 -14.54 -9.70 -5.49
N ARG A 132 -13.97 -8.52 -5.71
CA ARG A 132 -14.32 -7.60 -6.81
C ARG A 132 -13.13 -6.76 -7.24
N VAL A 133 -13.17 -6.32 -8.50
CA VAL A 133 -12.20 -5.34 -9.03
C VAL A 133 -12.62 -3.94 -8.56
N THR A 134 -11.64 -3.16 -8.10
CA THR A 134 -11.82 -1.74 -7.79
C THR A 134 -11.33 -0.92 -8.96
N VAL A 135 -12.16 0.03 -9.41
CA VAL A 135 -11.79 1.04 -10.40
C VAL A 135 -11.77 2.40 -9.69
N ALA A 136 -10.68 3.12 -9.82
CA ALA A 136 -10.52 4.45 -9.22
C ALA A 136 -10.17 5.48 -10.29
N ASP A 137 -10.63 6.72 -10.10
CA ASP A 137 -10.17 7.86 -10.87
C ASP A 137 -8.85 8.38 -10.27
N ILE A 138 -7.80 8.38 -11.07
CA ILE A 138 -6.48 8.84 -10.65
C ILE A 138 -6.00 9.88 -11.65
N ALA A 139 -5.75 11.10 -11.18
CA ALA A 139 -5.33 12.22 -12.03
C ALA A 139 -6.27 12.46 -13.24
N GLY A 140 -7.58 12.33 -13.03
CA GLY A 140 -8.62 12.52 -14.06
C GLY A 140 -8.71 11.38 -15.07
N ARG A 141 -8.21 10.19 -14.75
CA ARG A 141 -8.31 8.99 -15.61
C ARG A 141 -8.72 7.75 -14.79
N ARG A 142 -9.48 6.89 -15.46
CA ARG A 142 -9.89 5.56 -14.97
C ARG A 142 -9.05 4.45 -15.55
#